data_b25c4a09fa7360c59ac7e587d1a653d3
#
_entry.id   b25c4a09fa7360c59ac7e587d1a653d3
#
_cell.length_a   1.000
_cell.length_b   1.000
_cell.length_c   1.000
_cell.angle_alpha   90.00
_cell.angle_beta   90.00
_cell.angle_gamma   90.00
#
_symmetry.space_group_name_H-M   'P 1'
#
loop_
_entity.id
_entity.type
_entity.pdbx_description
1 polymer ?
#
loop_
_entity_poly.entity_id
_entity_poly.type
_entity_poly.pdbx_seq_one_letter_code
_entity_poly.pdbx_strand_id
1 'polypeptide(L)'
;STRVRSSAASDVYKRQIFDGLSLGAIYALIALGYTMVYGIAKMLNFAHGDIIMVGAYAVFTTLAAGGNLAIGVLASVIVCTLMGIIIEKVAYRPLRGVTPIAVLITAIGVSYLLQSIAQLIFGAKAQSVSLPSLGAVNIAGTNVSVSSILTMGISAVIMIALTLFIKKTRTGRAMLAVSEDRGAAQLMGINVNKIITVTFAIGSALAAFASVFYLFQIPTAEPTLGSMPGIKAFTAAVFGGIGSIPGAFLGGLLLGIIEILGKAYVSMELGDALVFAVLIIVLLVKPTGLLGKPMREKV
;
A
#
# COMPACT_ATOMS: atom_id res chain seq x y z
N SER A 1 -21.60 26.63 29.52
CA SER A 1 -20.62 26.84 28.41
C SER A 1 -19.48 25.82 28.39
N THR A 2 -19.06 25.25 29.52
CA THR A 2 -17.99 24.23 29.61
C THR A 2 -18.39 22.88 29.02
N ARG A 3 -19.63 22.43 29.15
CA ARG A 3 -20.12 21.16 28.55
C ARG A 3 -20.10 21.18 27.01
N VAL A 4 -20.44 22.30 26.39
CA VAL A 4 -20.44 22.43 24.91
C VAL A 4 -19.01 22.44 24.37
N ARG A 5 -18.04 23.01 25.07
CA ARG A 5 -16.63 22.98 24.70
C ARG A 5 -16.02 21.57 24.82
N SER A 6 -16.42 20.81 25.86
CA SER A 6 -15.93 19.44 26.04
C SER A 6 -16.50 18.46 25.00
N SER A 7 -17.77 18.63 24.58
CA SER A 7 -18.36 17.80 23.52
C SER A 7 -17.73 18.08 22.16
N ALA A 8 -17.54 19.36 21.79
CA ALA A 8 -16.90 19.74 20.55
C ALA A 8 -15.45 19.24 20.45
N ALA A 9 -14.67 19.31 21.53
CA ALA A 9 -13.30 18.76 21.56
C ALA A 9 -13.30 17.23 21.42
N SER A 10 -14.25 16.54 22.07
CA SER A 10 -14.43 15.09 21.94
C SER A 10 -14.77 14.68 20.49
N ASP A 11 -15.61 15.45 19.80
CA ASP A 11 -16.04 15.14 18.44
C ASP A 11 -14.90 15.37 17.43
N VAL A 12 -14.09 16.41 17.62
CA VAL A 12 -12.87 16.65 16.82
C VAL A 12 -11.87 15.51 16.99
N TYR A 13 -11.62 15.06 18.22
CA TYR A 13 -10.70 13.96 18.50
C TYR A 13 -11.17 12.64 17.87
N LYS A 14 -12.46 12.32 18.02
CA LYS A 14 -13.06 11.14 17.39
C LYS A 14 -12.89 11.17 15.86
N ARG A 15 -13.16 12.31 15.23
CA ARG A 15 -13.00 12.48 13.79
C ARG A 15 -11.55 12.22 13.36
N GLN A 16 -10.56 12.76 14.08
CA GLN A 16 -9.15 12.54 13.79
C GLN A 16 -8.76 11.06 13.88
N ILE A 17 -9.32 10.31 14.83
CA ILE A 17 -9.08 8.86 14.92
C ILE A 17 -9.66 8.13 13.70
N PHE A 18 -10.90 8.46 13.30
CA PHE A 18 -11.51 7.86 12.11
C PHE A 18 -10.73 8.20 10.83
N ASP A 19 -10.31 9.45 10.66
CA ASP A 19 -9.50 9.90 9.52
C ASP A 19 -8.13 9.22 9.54
N GLY A 20 -7.50 9.07 10.72
CA GLY A 20 -6.24 8.35 10.90
C GLY A 20 -6.35 6.86 10.59
N LEU A 21 -7.41 6.21 11.02
CA LEU A 21 -7.69 4.81 10.69
C LEU A 21 -7.96 4.62 9.20
N SER A 22 -8.69 5.55 8.57
CA SER A 22 -8.96 5.51 7.14
C SER A 22 -7.68 5.67 6.31
N LEU A 23 -6.85 6.66 6.62
CA LEU A 23 -5.55 6.85 6.00
C LEU A 23 -4.63 5.65 6.26
N GLY A 24 -4.61 5.17 7.49
CA GLY A 24 -3.86 3.99 7.89
C GLY A 24 -4.29 2.72 7.18
N ALA A 25 -5.58 2.57 6.87
CA ALA A 25 -6.09 1.46 6.09
C ALA A 25 -5.59 1.48 4.63
N ILE A 26 -5.43 2.67 4.04
CA ILE A 26 -4.80 2.82 2.72
C ILE A 26 -3.33 2.42 2.79
N TYR A 27 -2.58 2.94 3.77
CA TYR A 27 -1.18 2.54 3.97
C TYR A 27 -1.05 1.05 4.23
N ALA A 28 -1.97 0.44 4.97
CA ALA A 28 -2.01 -0.99 5.21
C ALA A 28 -2.16 -1.79 3.91
N LEU A 29 -3.05 -1.40 3.00
CA LEU A 29 -3.23 -2.07 1.70
C LEU A 29 -1.94 -2.02 0.86
N ILE A 30 -1.30 -0.86 0.80
CA ILE A 30 -0.03 -0.71 0.08
C ILE A 30 1.07 -1.52 0.77
N ALA A 31 1.15 -1.46 2.09
CA ALA A 31 2.13 -2.20 2.90
C ALA A 31 1.98 -3.72 2.77
N LEU A 32 0.74 -4.22 2.60
CA LEU A 32 0.48 -5.63 2.28
C LEU A 32 1.12 -6.03 0.95
N GLY A 33 1.04 -5.18 -0.07
CA GLY A 33 1.72 -5.39 -1.35
C GLY A 33 3.25 -5.46 -1.20
N TYR A 34 3.85 -4.50 -0.50
CA TYR A 34 5.28 -4.51 -0.18
C TYR A 34 5.70 -5.75 0.59
N THR A 35 4.96 -6.07 1.65
CA THR A 35 5.25 -7.23 2.51
C THR A 35 5.16 -8.54 1.76
N MET A 36 4.20 -8.69 0.84
CA MET A 36 4.10 -9.89 0.01
C MET A 36 5.30 -10.02 -0.94
N VAL A 37 5.62 -8.97 -1.68
CA VAL A 37 6.71 -9.01 -2.65
C VAL A 37 8.04 -9.24 -1.93
N TYR A 38 8.34 -8.48 -0.89
CA TYR A 38 9.59 -8.67 -0.14
C TYR A 38 9.62 -10.01 0.60
N GLY A 39 8.53 -10.41 1.24
CA GLY A 39 8.45 -11.66 2.00
C GLY A 39 8.75 -12.89 1.13
N ILE A 40 8.29 -12.90 -0.11
CA ILE A 40 8.39 -14.05 -1.01
C ILE A 40 9.55 -13.90 -2.00
N ALA A 41 9.67 -12.76 -2.67
CA ALA A 41 10.70 -12.53 -3.66
C ALA A 41 12.03 -12.04 -3.07
N LYS A 42 12.05 -11.60 -1.80
CA LYS A 42 13.23 -11.01 -1.12
C LYS A 42 13.85 -9.85 -1.91
N MET A 43 13.01 -9.09 -2.61
CA MET A 43 13.41 -7.95 -3.44
C MET A 43 12.55 -6.74 -3.06
N LEU A 44 13.18 -5.58 -2.84
CA LEU A 44 12.48 -4.33 -2.61
C LEU A 44 11.96 -3.78 -3.93
N ASN A 45 10.69 -3.42 -3.98
CA ASN A 45 10.03 -2.84 -5.15
C ASN A 45 9.60 -1.40 -4.86
N PHE A 46 10.49 -0.41 -5.02
CA PHE A 46 10.13 0.98 -4.82
C PHE A 46 9.17 1.52 -5.91
N ALA A 47 9.12 0.90 -7.09
CA ALA A 47 8.12 1.23 -8.10
C ALA A 47 6.68 0.84 -7.71
N HIS A 48 6.49 0.16 -6.56
CA HIS A 48 5.16 -0.23 -6.08
C HIS A 48 4.26 0.99 -5.77
N GLY A 49 4.85 2.09 -5.30
CA GLY A 49 4.14 3.35 -5.14
C GLY A 49 3.58 3.88 -6.47
N ASP A 50 4.33 3.78 -7.55
CA ASP A 50 3.90 4.27 -8.86
C ASP A 50 2.80 3.40 -9.49
N ILE A 51 2.62 2.15 -9.04
CA ILE A 51 1.45 1.34 -9.42
C ILE A 51 0.15 1.99 -8.88
N ILE A 52 0.21 2.67 -7.73
CA ILE A 52 -0.93 3.44 -7.20
C ILE A 52 -1.29 4.57 -8.15
N MET A 53 -0.29 5.30 -8.64
CA MET A 53 -0.46 6.34 -9.65
C MET A 53 -1.10 5.78 -10.93
N VAL A 54 -0.61 4.64 -11.43
CA VAL A 54 -1.19 3.96 -12.60
C VAL A 54 -2.65 3.61 -12.36
N GLY A 55 -2.97 3.11 -11.17
CA GLY A 55 -4.36 2.81 -10.76
C GLY A 55 -5.25 4.07 -10.73
N ALA A 56 -4.72 5.16 -10.20
CA ALA A 56 -5.44 6.45 -10.16
C ALA A 56 -5.73 6.99 -11.58
N TYR A 57 -4.78 6.91 -12.49
CA TYR A 57 -5.00 7.28 -13.89
C TYR A 57 -5.96 6.34 -14.62
N ALA A 58 -5.98 5.05 -14.30
CA ALA A 58 -6.96 4.11 -14.85
C ALA A 58 -8.39 4.45 -14.42
N VAL A 59 -8.58 4.85 -13.15
CA VAL A 59 -9.87 5.37 -12.67
C VAL A 59 -10.23 6.68 -13.36
N PHE A 60 -9.28 7.63 -13.40
CA PHE A 60 -9.46 8.94 -14.04
C PHE A 60 -9.91 8.79 -15.50
N THR A 61 -9.18 8.02 -16.30
CA THR A 61 -9.49 7.82 -17.73
C THR A 61 -10.86 7.17 -17.94
N THR A 62 -11.21 6.20 -17.09
CA THR A 62 -12.52 5.52 -17.17
C THR A 62 -13.66 6.48 -16.87
N LEU A 63 -13.54 7.30 -15.82
CA LEU A 63 -14.56 8.29 -15.45
C LEU A 63 -14.64 9.43 -16.47
N ALA A 64 -13.50 9.90 -16.99
CA ALA A 64 -13.45 10.92 -18.05
C ALA A 64 -14.09 10.44 -19.37
N ALA A 65 -14.04 9.13 -19.64
CA ALA A 65 -14.72 8.52 -20.79
C ALA A 65 -16.23 8.25 -20.56
N GLY A 66 -16.79 8.72 -19.42
CA GLY A 66 -18.22 8.53 -19.09
C GLY A 66 -18.54 7.18 -18.45
N GLY A 67 -17.54 6.40 -18.06
CA GLY A 67 -17.71 5.16 -17.28
C GLY A 67 -18.15 5.42 -15.85
N ASN A 68 -18.63 4.38 -15.18
CA ASN A 68 -18.96 4.45 -13.76
C ASN A 68 -17.79 4.02 -12.86
N LEU A 69 -17.89 4.30 -11.55
CA LEU A 69 -16.83 3.96 -10.58
C LEU A 69 -16.51 2.45 -10.57
N ALA A 70 -17.50 1.58 -10.71
CA ALA A 70 -17.25 0.12 -10.68
C ALA A 70 -16.38 -0.33 -11.86
N ILE A 71 -16.62 0.24 -13.06
CA ILE A 71 -15.77 0.02 -14.24
C ILE A 71 -14.38 0.60 -14.00
N GLY A 72 -14.27 1.79 -13.37
CA GLY A 72 -13.01 2.41 -13.00
C GLY A 72 -12.18 1.55 -12.04
N VAL A 73 -12.81 0.98 -11.02
CA VAL A 73 -12.17 0.04 -10.09
C VAL A 73 -11.67 -1.21 -10.82
N LEU A 74 -12.50 -1.80 -11.67
CA LEU A 74 -12.13 -2.99 -12.45
C LEU A 74 -10.97 -2.70 -13.39
N ALA A 75 -11.02 -1.58 -14.11
CA ALA A 75 -9.94 -1.12 -14.98
C ALA A 75 -8.64 -0.92 -14.20
N SER A 76 -8.70 -0.26 -13.04
CA SER A 76 -7.56 -0.08 -12.16
C SER A 76 -6.94 -1.42 -11.74
N VAL A 77 -7.76 -2.38 -11.30
CA VAL A 77 -7.25 -3.70 -10.89
C VAL A 77 -6.59 -4.43 -12.07
N ILE A 78 -7.20 -4.42 -13.25
CA ILE A 78 -6.64 -5.08 -14.44
C ILE A 78 -5.33 -4.41 -14.85
N VAL A 79 -5.31 -3.09 -15.01
CA VAL A 79 -4.14 -2.33 -15.48
C VAL A 79 -2.98 -2.45 -14.49
N CYS A 80 -3.24 -2.27 -13.19
CA CYS A 80 -2.20 -2.41 -12.17
C CYS A 80 -1.65 -3.83 -12.09
N THR A 81 -2.50 -4.85 -12.18
CA THR A 81 -2.07 -6.25 -12.17
C THR A 81 -1.18 -6.56 -13.38
N LEU A 82 -1.57 -6.12 -14.57
CA LEU A 82 -0.77 -6.27 -15.79
C LEU A 82 0.55 -5.52 -15.68
N MET A 83 0.52 -4.28 -15.18
CA MET A 83 1.74 -3.48 -14.96
C MET A 83 2.69 -4.18 -13.98
N GLY A 84 2.18 -4.73 -12.88
CA GLY A 84 3.00 -5.49 -11.92
C GLY A 84 3.65 -6.73 -12.54
N ILE A 85 2.93 -7.45 -13.41
CA ILE A 85 3.47 -8.60 -14.16
C ILE A 85 4.55 -8.14 -15.14
N ILE A 86 4.34 -7.02 -15.84
CA ILE A 86 5.31 -6.46 -16.78
C ILE A 86 6.59 -6.05 -16.03
N ILE A 87 6.46 -5.29 -14.96
CA ILE A 87 7.57 -4.85 -14.11
C ILE A 87 8.37 -6.05 -13.61
N GLU A 88 7.69 -7.09 -13.11
CA GLU A 88 8.36 -8.31 -12.66
C GLU A 88 9.14 -8.97 -13.78
N LYS A 89 8.52 -9.19 -14.94
CA LYS A 89 9.14 -9.94 -16.05
C LYS A 89 10.28 -9.16 -16.70
N VAL A 90 10.13 -7.85 -16.87
CA VAL A 90 11.08 -7.02 -17.64
C VAL A 90 12.20 -6.49 -16.74
N ALA A 91 11.86 -5.99 -15.55
CA ALA A 91 12.83 -5.33 -14.69
C ALA A 91 13.40 -6.24 -13.59
N TYR A 92 12.55 -6.99 -12.87
CA TYR A 92 13.00 -7.73 -11.70
C TYR A 92 13.48 -9.15 -11.98
N ARG A 93 12.87 -9.83 -12.95
CA ARG A 93 13.23 -11.21 -13.28
C ARG A 93 14.69 -11.37 -13.76
N PRO A 94 15.23 -10.48 -14.60
CA PRO A 94 16.65 -10.55 -15.02
C PRO A 94 17.62 -10.30 -13.86
N LEU A 95 17.19 -9.58 -12.82
CA LEU A 95 18.03 -9.21 -11.67
C LEU A 95 18.02 -10.21 -10.51
N ARG A 96 17.38 -11.36 -10.69
CA ARG A 96 17.37 -12.41 -9.66
C ARG A 96 18.77 -13.02 -9.53
N GLY A 97 19.31 -12.94 -8.31
CA GLY A 97 20.68 -13.40 -8.03
C GLY A 97 21.76 -12.32 -8.20
N VAL A 98 21.39 -11.11 -8.62
CA VAL A 98 22.28 -9.94 -8.64
C VAL A 98 22.28 -9.24 -7.28
N THR A 99 23.23 -8.33 -7.07
CA THR A 99 23.38 -7.60 -5.80
C THR A 99 22.11 -6.81 -5.45
N PRO A 100 21.75 -6.69 -4.16
CA PRO A 100 20.57 -5.93 -3.72
C PRO A 100 20.59 -4.46 -4.18
N ILE A 101 21.78 -3.86 -4.34
CA ILE A 101 21.95 -2.49 -4.82
C ILE A 101 21.47 -2.37 -6.28
N ALA A 102 21.79 -3.31 -7.14
CA ALA A 102 21.33 -3.29 -8.53
C ALA A 102 19.81 -3.37 -8.63
N VAL A 103 19.18 -4.19 -7.80
CA VAL A 103 17.72 -4.27 -7.69
C VAL A 103 17.12 -2.93 -7.24
N LEU A 104 17.73 -2.29 -6.23
CA LEU A 104 17.30 -1.00 -5.72
C LEU A 104 17.37 0.11 -6.78
N ILE A 105 18.51 0.22 -7.48
CA ILE A 105 18.70 1.21 -8.55
C ILE A 105 17.69 0.99 -9.68
N THR A 106 17.47 -0.27 -10.07
CA THR A 106 16.47 -0.61 -11.09
C THR A 106 15.05 -0.25 -10.65
N ALA A 107 14.71 -0.50 -9.39
CA ALA A 107 13.41 -0.11 -8.83
C ALA A 107 13.15 1.40 -8.94
N ILE A 108 14.16 2.21 -8.59
CA ILE A 108 14.12 3.67 -8.73
C ILE A 108 14.02 4.07 -10.20
N GLY A 109 14.79 3.42 -11.08
CA GLY A 109 14.72 3.68 -12.53
C GLY A 109 13.34 3.37 -13.12
N VAL A 110 12.72 2.26 -12.73
CA VAL A 110 11.34 1.91 -13.13
C VAL A 110 10.33 2.93 -12.61
N SER A 111 10.50 3.39 -11.36
CA SER A 111 9.66 4.44 -10.76
C SER A 111 9.69 5.71 -11.61
N TYR A 112 10.86 6.26 -11.88
CA TYR A 112 10.99 7.45 -12.73
C TYR A 112 10.50 7.23 -14.18
N LEU A 113 10.70 6.04 -14.74
CA LEU A 113 10.18 5.71 -16.07
C LEU A 113 8.65 5.77 -16.09
N LEU A 114 7.97 5.19 -15.10
CA LEU A 114 6.50 5.22 -15.01
C LEU A 114 5.98 6.65 -14.82
N GLN A 115 6.62 7.45 -13.95
CA GLN A 115 6.27 8.84 -13.75
C GLN A 115 6.45 9.66 -15.04
N SER A 116 7.57 9.47 -15.75
CA SER A 116 7.85 10.17 -17.01
C SER A 116 6.85 9.77 -18.11
N ILE A 117 6.50 8.50 -18.22
CA ILE A 117 5.45 8.04 -19.15
C ILE A 117 4.10 8.67 -18.80
N ALA A 118 3.73 8.71 -17.52
CA ALA A 118 2.50 9.35 -17.08
C ALA A 118 2.49 10.85 -17.43
N GLN A 119 3.62 11.57 -17.24
CA GLN A 119 3.76 12.97 -17.63
C GLN A 119 3.63 13.20 -19.14
N LEU A 120 4.16 12.30 -19.95
CA LEU A 120 4.03 12.39 -21.41
C LEU A 120 2.60 12.17 -21.90
N ILE A 121 1.85 11.27 -21.25
CA ILE A 121 0.49 10.92 -21.66
C ILE A 121 -0.54 11.92 -21.12
N PHE A 122 -0.45 12.26 -19.82
CA PHE A 122 -1.47 13.02 -19.10
C PHE A 122 -1.05 14.47 -18.79
N GLY A 123 0.23 14.82 -19.06
CA GLY A 123 0.82 16.08 -18.67
C GLY A 123 1.32 16.09 -17.23
N ALA A 124 2.05 17.18 -16.86
CA ALA A 124 2.62 17.32 -15.52
C ALA A 124 1.64 17.88 -14.47
N LYS A 125 0.48 18.39 -14.92
CA LYS A 125 -0.52 18.98 -14.02
C LYS A 125 -1.40 17.91 -13.38
N ALA A 126 -1.76 18.13 -12.11
CA ALA A 126 -2.74 17.31 -11.41
C ALA A 126 -4.10 17.37 -12.13
N GLN A 127 -4.68 16.22 -12.40
CA GLN A 127 -6.00 16.06 -13.02
C GLN A 127 -7.05 15.79 -11.94
N SER A 128 -8.11 16.60 -11.89
CA SER A 128 -9.21 16.38 -10.97
C SER A 128 -10.02 15.14 -11.36
N VAL A 129 -10.27 14.27 -10.39
CA VAL A 129 -11.06 13.05 -10.56
C VAL A 129 -12.45 13.26 -9.97
N SER A 130 -13.50 13.27 -10.80
CA SER A 130 -14.88 13.45 -10.35
C SER A 130 -15.43 12.13 -9.78
N LEU A 131 -15.25 11.91 -8.48
CA LEU A 131 -15.79 10.73 -7.80
C LEU A 131 -17.21 10.98 -7.31
N PRO A 132 -18.09 9.96 -7.32
CA PRO A 132 -19.42 10.08 -6.74
C PRO A 132 -19.31 10.28 -5.22
N SER A 133 -20.11 11.22 -4.68
CA SER A 133 -20.20 11.42 -3.25
C SER A 133 -20.96 10.27 -2.61
N LEU A 134 -20.32 9.54 -1.70
CA LEU A 134 -20.94 8.42 -0.97
C LEU A 134 -21.69 8.87 0.30
N GLY A 135 -21.66 10.19 0.59
CA GLY A 135 -22.28 10.73 1.78
C GLY A 135 -21.49 10.49 3.07
N ALA A 136 -22.12 10.82 4.20
CA ALA A 136 -21.55 10.63 5.53
C ALA A 136 -22.61 10.02 6.47
N VAL A 137 -22.17 9.23 7.42
CA VAL A 137 -23.00 8.62 8.47
C VAL A 137 -22.59 9.19 9.82
N ASN A 138 -23.56 9.51 10.66
CA ASN A 138 -23.30 9.94 12.03
C ASN A 138 -23.03 8.73 12.92
N ILE A 139 -21.80 8.62 13.41
CA ILE A 139 -21.38 7.56 14.33
C ILE A 139 -20.98 8.23 15.65
N ALA A 140 -21.69 7.92 16.73
CA ALA A 140 -21.42 8.42 18.07
C ALA A 140 -21.29 9.96 18.16
N GLY A 141 -22.11 10.69 17.37
CA GLY A 141 -22.12 12.17 17.34
C GLY A 141 -21.15 12.78 16.33
N THR A 142 -20.36 11.99 15.62
CA THR A 142 -19.38 12.47 14.63
C THR A 142 -19.78 12.03 13.22
N ASN A 143 -19.75 12.96 12.25
CA ASN A 143 -19.99 12.65 10.85
C ASN A 143 -18.75 12.01 10.23
N VAL A 144 -18.84 10.71 9.92
CA VAL A 144 -17.78 9.92 9.27
C VAL A 144 -18.16 9.67 7.83
N SER A 145 -17.24 9.90 6.91
CA SER A 145 -17.46 9.62 5.48
C SER A 145 -17.71 8.11 5.26
N VAL A 146 -18.68 7.77 4.43
CA VAL A 146 -18.93 6.39 4.03
C VAL A 146 -17.70 5.81 3.32
N SER A 147 -16.96 6.60 2.54
CA SER A 147 -15.72 6.16 1.91
C SER A 147 -14.66 5.71 2.94
N SER A 148 -14.52 6.41 4.07
CA SER A 148 -13.61 6.02 5.16
C SER A 148 -14.01 4.69 5.79
N ILE A 149 -15.30 4.47 6.02
CA ILE A 149 -15.82 3.20 6.58
C ILE A 149 -15.57 2.05 5.60
N LEU A 150 -15.86 2.27 4.31
CA LEU A 150 -15.60 1.29 3.27
C LEU A 150 -14.10 0.97 3.15
N THR A 151 -13.24 1.97 3.20
CA THR A 151 -11.78 1.77 3.16
C THR A 151 -11.32 0.87 4.30
N MET A 152 -11.73 1.17 5.54
CA MET A 152 -11.37 0.34 6.70
C MET A 152 -11.94 -1.08 6.60
N GLY A 153 -13.21 -1.22 6.24
CA GLY A 153 -13.88 -2.52 6.13
C GLY A 153 -13.29 -3.39 5.02
N ILE A 154 -13.13 -2.84 3.82
CA ILE A 154 -12.58 -3.57 2.68
C ILE A 154 -11.11 -3.92 2.90
N SER A 155 -10.30 -3.03 3.46
CA SER A 155 -8.90 -3.34 3.76
C SER A 155 -8.75 -4.46 4.79
N ALA A 156 -9.60 -4.50 5.82
CA ALA A 156 -9.62 -5.59 6.79
C ALA A 156 -10.04 -6.92 6.15
N VAL A 157 -11.06 -6.91 5.29
CA VAL A 157 -11.51 -8.10 4.54
C VAL A 157 -10.39 -8.60 3.62
N ILE A 158 -9.72 -7.71 2.89
CA ILE A 158 -8.60 -8.05 2.01
C ILE A 158 -7.45 -8.67 2.83
N MET A 159 -7.10 -8.10 3.98
CA MET A 159 -6.06 -8.67 4.86
C MET A 159 -6.40 -10.08 5.31
N ILE A 160 -7.65 -10.31 5.74
CA ILE A 160 -8.12 -11.63 6.16
C ILE A 160 -8.09 -12.60 4.98
N ALA A 161 -8.64 -12.21 3.83
CA ALA A 161 -8.67 -13.02 2.62
C ALA A 161 -7.25 -13.39 2.15
N LEU A 162 -6.32 -12.43 2.17
CA LEU A 162 -4.92 -12.66 1.80
C LEU A 162 -4.24 -13.64 2.78
N THR A 163 -4.48 -13.47 4.07
CA THR A 163 -3.93 -14.37 5.09
C THR A 163 -4.45 -15.80 4.90
N LEU A 164 -5.75 -15.96 4.64
CA LEU A 164 -6.37 -17.26 4.37
C LEU A 164 -5.87 -17.84 3.04
N PHE A 165 -5.73 -17.02 2.00
CA PHE A 165 -5.19 -17.44 0.71
C PHE A 165 -3.79 -18.04 0.88
N ILE A 166 -2.89 -17.34 1.57
CA ILE A 166 -1.51 -17.82 1.77
C ILE A 166 -1.47 -19.09 2.60
N LYS A 167 -2.27 -19.18 3.67
CA LYS A 167 -2.24 -20.35 4.57
C LYS A 167 -2.96 -21.57 3.99
N LYS A 168 -4.07 -21.39 3.27
CA LYS A 168 -4.98 -22.49 2.90
C LYS A 168 -4.86 -22.93 1.44
N THR A 169 -4.40 -22.08 0.51
CA THR A 169 -4.34 -22.46 -0.91
C THR A 169 -3.03 -23.16 -1.29
N ARG A 170 -3.04 -23.92 -2.39
CA ARG A 170 -1.84 -24.56 -2.94
C ARG A 170 -0.81 -23.51 -3.38
N THR A 171 -1.26 -22.44 -4.03
CA THR A 171 -0.41 -21.32 -4.46
C THR A 171 0.19 -20.57 -3.26
N GLY A 172 -0.60 -20.31 -2.22
CA GLY A 172 -0.10 -19.67 -1.01
C GLY A 172 0.95 -20.50 -0.28
N ARG A 173 0.74 -21.81 -0.18
CA ARG A 173 1.74 -22.72 0.40
C ARG A 173 3.01 -22.79 -0.44
N ALA A 174 2.89 -22.76 -1.77
CA ALA A 174 4.06 -22.67 -2.66
C ALA A 174 4.79 -21.32 -2.48
N MET A 175 4.08 -20.21 -2.25
CA MET A 175 4.67 -18.91 -1.89
C MET A 175 5.48 -19.01 -0.60
N LEU A 176 4.95 -19.64 0.45
CA LEU A 176 5.67 -19.86 1.70
C LEU A 176 6.93 -20.72 1.49
N ALA A 177 6.83 -21.82 0.74
CA ALA A 177 7.99 -22.65 0.41
C ALA A 177 9.08 -21.85 -0.31
N VAL A 178 8.72 -21.05 -1.32
CA VAL A 178 9.67 -20.19 -2.06
C VAL A 178 10.28 -19.12 -1.16
N SER A 179 9.54 -18.62 -0.14
CA SER A 179 10.04 -17.62 0.80
C SER A 179 11.09 -18.15 1.76
N GLU A 180 11.02 -19.45 2.10
CA GLU A 180 11.95 -20.13 2.99
C GLU A 180 13.22 -20.57 2.27
N ASP A 181 13.06 -21.27 1.13
CA ASP A 181 14.19 -21.74 0.31
C ASP A 181 13.76 -21.93 -1.14
N ARG A 182 14.31 -21.11 -2.05
CA ARG A 182 14.00 -21.18 -3.49
C ARG A 182 14.55 -22.45 -4.13
N GLY A 183 15.74 -22.88 -3.73
CA GLY A 183 16.39 -24.08 -4.27
C GLY A 183 15.61 -25.34 -3.89
N ALA A 184 15.32 -25.49 -2.61
CA ALA A 184 14.52 -26.62 -2.11
C ALA A 184 13.10 -26.62 -2.75
N ALA A 185 12.45 -25.47 -2.88
CA ALA A 185 11.15 -25.37 -3.52
C ALA A 185 11.21 -25.82 -5.00
N GLN A 186 12.27 -25.44 -5.71
CA GLN A 186 12.48 -25.86 -7.11
C GLN A 186 12.70 -27.36 -7.24
N LEU A 187 13.47 -27.96 -6.34
CA LEU A 187 13.67 -29.43 -6.30
C LEU A 187 12.36 -30.18 -6.02
N MET A 188 11.45 -29.59 -5.28
CA MET A 188 10.09 -30.11 -5.03
C MET A 188 9.10 -29.87 -6.19
N GLY A 189 9.57 -29.39 -7.35
CA GLY A 189 8.77 -29.16 -8.54
C GLY A 189 7.98 -27.85 -8.56
N ILE A 190 8.25 -26.91 -7.62
CA ILE A 190 7.59 -25.63 -7.60
C ILE A 190 8.24 -24.68 -8.62
N ASN A 191 7.45 -24.15 -9.53
CA ASN A 191 7.93 -23.14 -10.48
C ASN A 191 8.08 -21.77 -9.79
N VAL A 192 9.29 -21.50 -9.28
CA VAL A 192 9.65 -20.27 -8.54
C VAL A 192 9.32 -19.01 -9.34
N ASN A 193 9.56 -19.03 -10.67
CA ASN A 193 9.28 -17.87 -11.53
C ASN A 193 7.79 -17.55 -11.55
N LYS A 194 6.93 -18.55 -11.72
CA LYS A 194 5.47 -18.38 -11.70
C LYS A 194 4.99 -17.86 -10.36
N ILE A 195 5.53 -18.38 -9.26
CA ILE A 195 5.14 -17.95 -7.90
C ILE A 195 5.49 -16.48 -7.67
N ILE A 196 6.67 -16.03 -8.06
CA ILE A 196 7.08 -14.63 -7.92
C ILE A 196 6.22 -13.73 -8.80
N THR A 197 5.94 -14.10 -10.05
CA THR A 197 5.05 -13.34 -10.94
C THR A 197 3.65 -13.20 -10.34
N VAL A 198 3.07 -14.27 -9.78
CA VAL A 198 1.76 -14.22 -9.10
C VAL A 198 1.82 -13.33 -7.87
N THR A 199 2.92 -13.33 -7.13
CA THR A 199 3.13 -12.44 -5.98
C THR A 199 3.09 -10.96 -6.37
N PHE A 200 3.79 -10.59 -7.46
CA PHE A 200 3.76 -9.23 -7.99
C PHE A 200 2.36 -8.86 -8.50
N ALA A 201 1.67 -9.78 -9.17
CA ALA A 201 0.29 -9.57 -9.64
C ALA A 201 -0.66 -9.26 -8.48
N ILE A 202 -0.62 -10.05 -7.40
CA ILE A 202 -1.45 -9.83 -6.22
C ILE A 202 -1.07 -8.51 -5.53
N GLY A 203 0.22 -8.25 -5.32
CA GLY A 203 0.68 -6.99 -4.72
C GLY A 203 0.18 -5.77 -5.51
N SER A 204 0.25 -5.82 -6.83
CA SER A 204 -0.22 -4.74 -7.71
C SER A 204 -1.74 -4.59 -7.73
N ALA A 205 -2.48 -5.69 -7.60
CA ALA A 205 -3.94 -5.63 -7.41
C ALA A 205 -4.31 -4.95 -6.08
N LEU A 206 -3.54 -5.18 -5.01
CA LEU A 206 -3.71 -4.46 -3.73
C LEU A 206 -3.45 -2.97 -3.87
N ALA A 207 -2.42 -2.58 -4.63
CA ALA A 207 -2.13 -1.18 -4.94
C ALA A 207 -3.27 -0.52 -5.72
N ALA A 208 -3.96 -1.24 -6.61
CA ALA A 208 -5.15 -0.74 -7.31
C ALA A 208 -6.29 -0.41 -6.35
N PHE A 209 -6.59 -1.27 -5.38
CA PHE A 209 -7.57 -0.94 -4.35
C PHE A 209 -7.15 0.27 -3.51
N ALA A 210 -5.87 0.31 -3.13
CA ALA A 210 -5.34 1.46 -2.39
C ALA A 210 -5.46 2.76 -3.19
N SER A 211 -5.22 2.75 -4.51
CA SER A 211 -5.35 3.92 -5.37
C SER A 211 -6.78 4.46 -5.41
N VAL A 212 -7.78 3.59 -5.50
CA VAL A 212 -9.19 3.97 -5.47
C VAL A 212 -9.55 4.65 -4.15
N PHE A 213 -9.15 4.07 -3.01
CA PHE A 213 -9.41 4.65 -1.70
C PHE A 213 -8.63 5.94 -1.47
N TYR A 214 -7.41 6.03 -2.00
CA TYR A 214 -6.61 7.25 -1.93
C TYR A 214 -7.25 8.40 -2.70
N LEU A 215 -7.84 8.13 -3.88
CA LEU A 215 -8.59 9.11 -4.65
C LEU A 215 -9.83 9.65 -3.91
N PHE A 216 -10.46 8.86 -3.03
CA PHE A 216 -11.55 9.37 -2.17
C PHE A 216 -11.06 10.36 -1.11
N GLN A 217 -9.78 10.32 -0.74
CA GLN A 217 -9.20 11.30 0.18
C GLN A 217 -8.63 12.50 -0.56
N ILE A 218 -7.93 12.26 -1.68
CA ILE A 218 -7.32 13.28 -2.52
C ILE A 218 -7.79 13.02 -3.96
N PRO A 219 -8.87 13.70 -4.41
CA PRO A 219 -9.50 13.44 -5.71
C PRO A 219 -8.71 14.05 -6.89
N THR A 220 -7.42 13.79 -6.92
CA THR A 220 -6.50 14.25 -7.97
C THR A 220 -5.59 13.11 -8.41
N ALA A 221 -5.37 12.99 -9.71
CA ALA A 221 -4.39 12.09 -10.31
C ALA A 221 -3.22 12.94 -10.84
N GLU A 222 -2.02 12.67 -10.35
CA GLU A 222 -0.79 13.34 -10.78
C GLU A 222 0.34 12.32 -10.94
N PRO A 223 1.36 12.61 -11.76
CA PRO A 223 2.45 11.66 -12.03
C PRO A 223 3.26 11.24 -10.81
N THR A 224 3.30 12.05 -9.77
CA THR A 224 4.03 11.79 -8.51
C THR A 224 3.17 11.29 -7.36
N LEU A 225 1.86 11.10 -7.61
CA LEU A 225 0.87 10.74 -6.60
C LEU A 225 1.27 9.53 -5.73
N GLY A 226 1.92 8.55 -6.31
CA GLY A 226 2.31 7.32 -5.62
C GLY A 226 3.58 7.41 -4.78
N SER A 227 4.40 8.45 -4.96
CA SER A 227 5.74 8.55 -4.35
C SER A 227 5.67 8.62 -2.82
N MET A 228 4.97 9.61 -2.25
CA MET A 228 4.88 9.78 -0.80
C MET A 228 4.07 8.67 -0.12
N PRO A 229 2.86 8.30 -0.58
CA PRO A 229 2.14 7.16 -0.02
C PRO A 229 2.92 5.86 -0.11
N GLY A 230 3.68 5.64 -1.19
CA GLY A 230 4.54 4.47 -1.37
C GLY A 230 5.62 4.38 -0.30
N ILE A 231 6.38 5.46 -0.06
CA ILE A 231 7.44 5.49 0.96
C ILE A 231 6.85 5.33 2.37
N LYS A 232 5.73 5.99 2.68
CA LYS A 232 5.05 5.86 3.97
C LYS A 232 4.52 4.44 4.20
N ALA A 233 3.96 3.82 3.19
CA ALA A 233 3.49 2.44 3.29
C ALA A 233 4.65 1.43 3.39
N PHE A 234 5.78 1.69 2.74
CA PHE A 234 7.00 0.93 3.00
C PHE A 234 7.44 1.07 4.46
N THR A 235 7.43 2.30 4.99
CA THR A 235 7.67 2.58 6.42
C THR A 235 6.70 1.77 7.29
N ALA A 236 5.42 1.72 6.94
CA ALA A 236 4.41 0.92 7.64
C ALA A 236 4.70 -0.58 7.60
N ALA A 237 5.15 -1.10 6.45
CA ALA A 237 5.54 -2.50 6.31
C ALA A 237 6.76 -2.85 7.20
N VAL A 238 7.77 -1.97 7.24
CA VAL A 238 8.95 -2.12 8.10
C VAL A 238 8.57 -2.04 9.57
N PHE A 239 7.79 -1.02 9.94
CA PHE A 239 7.28 -0.81 11.30
C PHE A 239 6.49 -2.02 11.80
N GLY A 240 5.58 -2.53 10.97
CA GLY A 240 4.79 -3.72 11.27
C GLY A 240 5.58 -5.02 11.33
N GLY A 241 6.69 -5.09 10.61
CA GLY A 241 7.54 -6.26 10.42
C GLY A 241 7.39 -6.85 9.03
N ILE A 242 8.34 -6.55 8.14
CA ILE A 242 8.34 -7.00 6.74
C ILE A 242 8.26 -8.54 6.69
N GLY A 243 7.35 -9.05 5.84
CA GLY A 243 7.06 -10.48 5.69
C GLY A 243 5.92 -10.99 6.59
N SER A 244 5.43 -10.18 7.52
CA SER A 244 4.24 -10.48 8.34
C SER A 244 3.03 -9.71 7.82
N ILE A 245 2.04 -10.41 7.22
CA ILE A 245 0.81 -9.78 6.71
C ILE A 245 0.04 -9.03 7.82
N PRO A 246 -0.25 -9.66 8.98
CA PRO A 246 -0.90 -8.92 10.07
C PRO A 246 -0.04 -7.78 10.60
N GLY A 247 1.28 -7.95 10.60
CA GLY A 247 2.23 -6.90 11.01
C GLY A 247 2.13 -5.67 10.12
N ALA A 248 2.25 -5.84 8.81
CA ALA A 248 2.15 -4.75 7.85
C ALA A 248 0.80 -4.02 7.92
N PHE A 249 -0.30 -4.77 8.13
CA PHE A 249 -1.62 -4.19 8.31
C PHE A 249 -1.71 -3.31 9.56
N LEU A 250 -1.28 -3.83 10.71
CA LEU A 250 -1.24 -3.07 11.96
C LEU A 250 -0.28 -1.88 11.87
N GLY A 251 0.88 -2.07 11.23
CA GLY A 251 1.83 -0.99 10.99
C GLY A 251 1.22 0.14 10.18
N GLY A 252 0.46 -0.17 9.13
CA GLY A 252 -0.27 0.81 8.33
C GLY A 252 -1.30 1.58 9.15
N LEU A 253 -2.14 0.89 9.91
CA LEU A 253 -3.15 1.52 10.76
C LEU A 253 -2.53 2.46 11.80
N LEU A 254 -1.50 2.01 12.50
CA LEU A 254 -0.82 2.81 13.51
C LEU A 254 -0.15 4.04 12.90
N LEU A 255 0.50 3.86 11.75
CA LEU A 255 1.18 4.95 11.07
C LEU A 255 0.21 6.03 10.59
N GLY A 256 -0.96 5.66 10.07
CA GLY A 256 -2.00 6.61 9.68
C GLY A 256 -2.54 7.41 10.88
N ILE A 257 -2.74 6.76 12.03
CA ILE A 257 -3.14 7.44 13.27
C ILE A 257 -2.05 8.41 13.70
N ILE A 258 -0.78 7.98 13.74
CA ILE A 258 0.36 8.81 14.14
C ILE A 258 0.47 10.03 13.22
N GLU A 259 0.30 9.86 11.92
CA GLU A 259 0.37 10.96 10.96
C GLU A 259 -0.74 11.98 11.17
N ILE A 260 -2.01 11.54 11.29
CA ILE A 260 -3.14 12.45 11.48
C ILE A 260 -3.06 13.18 12.82
N LEU A 261 -2.72 12.48 13.90
CA LEU A 261 -2.54 13.12 15.20
C LEU A 261 -1.34 14.06 15.20
N GLY A 262 -0.25 13.69 14.54
CA GLY A 262 0.92 14.54 14.37
C GLY A 262 0.59 15.83 13.63
N LYS A 263 -0.14 15.75 12.52
CA LYS A 263 -0.62 16.92 11.77
C LYS A 263 -1.56 17.81 12.57
N ALA A 264 -2.39 17.20 13.42
CA ALA A 264 -3.39 17.92 14.19
C ALA A 264 -2.82 18.63 15.43
N TYR A 265 -1.87 18.01 16.13
CA TYR A 265 -1.39 18.49 17.42
C TYR A 265 0.02 19.08 17.41
N VAL A 266 0.85 18.74 16.41
CA VAL A 266 2.23 19.25 16.30
C VAL A 266 2.32 20.28 15.18
N SER A 267 2.22 19.87 13.92
CA SER A 267 2.21 20.75 12.73
C SER A 267 1.80 19.95 11.50
N MET A 268 1.07 20.58 10.60
CA MET A 268 0.73 19.99 9.30
C MET A 268 2.00 19.62 8.50
N GLU A 269 3.03 20.46 8.57
CA GLU A 269 4.28 20.27 7.84
C GLU A 269 5.15 19.17 8.45
N LEU A 270 5.09 18.98 9.77
CA LEU A 270 5.88 17.98 10.49
C LEU A 270 5.25 16.59 10.50
N GLY A 271 4.01 16.42 9.99
CA GLY A 271 3.33 15.13 9.97
C GLY A 271 4.15 14.04 9.28
N ASP A 272 4.77 14.35 8.16
CA ASP A 272 5.62 13.42 7.42
C ASP A 272 6.94 13.13 8.16
N ALA A 273 7.54 14.15 8.77
CA ALA A 273 8.74 13.97 9.58
C ALA A 273 8.51 13.05 10.79
N LEU A 274 7.34 13.14 11.43
CA LEU A 274 6.97 12.26 12.54
C LEU A 274 6.84 10.81 12.09
N VAL A 275 6.26 10.55 10.92
CA VAL A 275 6.17 9.20 10.34
C VAL A 275 7.55 8.59 10.14
N PHE A 276 8.51 9.35 9.58
CA PHE A 276 9.86 8.86 9.39
C PHE A 276 10.67 8.79 10.69
N ALA A 277 10.45 9.69 11.64
CA ALA A 277 11.05 9.60 12.97
C ALA A 277 10.62 8.31 13.70
N VAL A 278 9.35 7.94 13.63
CA VAL A 278 8.84 6.68 14.17
C VAL A 278 9.53 5.48 13.52
N LEU A 279 9.75 5.51 12.19
CA LEU A 279 10.49 4.46 11.50
C LEU A 279 11.91 4.31 12.08
N ILE A 280 12.63 5.43 12.20
CA ILE A 280 14.01 5.44 12.73
C ILE A 280 14.04 4.86 14.15
N ILE A 281 13.16 5.33 15.03
CA ILE A 281 13.07 4.85 16.42
C ILE A 281 12.81 3.34 16.45
N VAL A 282 11.86 2.86 15.65
CA VAL A 282 11.53 1.43 15.63
C VAL A 282 12.69 0.59 15.11
N LEU A 283 13.36 1.03 14.05
CA LEU A 283 14.53 0.30 13.54
C LEU A 283 15.69 0.25 14.55
N LEU A 284 15.86 1.29 15.37
CA LEU A 284 16.89 1.32 16.42
C LEU A 284 16.53 0.41 17.61
N VAL A 285 15.24 0.37 18.00
CA VAL A 285 14.77 -0.37 19.19
C VAL A 285 14.43 -1.83 18.86
N LYS A 286 13.75 -2.05 17.73
CA LYS A 286 13.27 -3.37 17.29
C LYS A 286 13.37 -3.53 15.77
N PRO A 287 14.57 -3.84 15.24
CA PRO A 287 14.82 -3.89 13.79
C PRO A 287 13.96 -4.91 13.05
N THR A 288 13.36 -5.88 13.75
CA THR A 288 12.40 -6.84 13.15
C THR A 288 10.99 -6.28 12.98
N GLY A 289 10.70 -5.07 13.47
CA GLY A 289 9.35 -4.51 13.52
C GLY A 289 8.48 -5.13 14.63
N LEU A 290 7.20 -4.74 14.69
CA LEU A 290 6.28 -5.13 15.76
C LEU A 290 6.01 -6.65 15.77
N LEU A 291 5.71 -7.25 14.62
CA LEU A 291 5.33 -8.67 14.44
C LEU A 291 6.27 -9.42 13.48
N GLY A 292 7.44 -8.87 13.19
CA GLY A 292 8.45 -9.54 12.36
C GLY A 292 9.10 -10.71 13.09
N LYS A 293 9.45 -11.75 12.32
CA LYS A 293 10.22 -12.88 12.82
C LYS A 293 11.71 -12.58 12.71
N PRO A 294 12.54 -12.89 13.72
CA PRO A 294 13.98 -12.77 13.58
C PRO A 294 14.47 -13.69 12.44
N MET A 295 15.29 -13.12 11.55
CA MET A 295 15.97 -13.93 10.54
C MET A 295 16.97 -14.84 11.25
N ARG A 296 16.75 -16.15 11.19
CA ARG A 296 17.77 -17.12 11.59
C ARG A 296 18.79 -17.18 10.47
N GLU A 297 20.02 -16.74 10.74
CA GLU A 297 21.13 -17.07 9.87
C GLU A 297 21.27 -18.61 9.87
N LYS A 298 21.10 -19.21 8.68
CA LYS A 298 21.50 -20.61 8.51
C LYS A 298 23.02 -20.61 8.45
N VAL A 299 23.65 -21.03 9.53
CA VAL A 299 25.06 -21.37 9.58
C VAL A 299 25.30 -22.60 8.74
#